data_0b0fbb8893ac992b2b3f1b0d7fb65493
#
_entry.id   0b0fbb8893ac992b2b3f1b0d7fb65493
#
_cell.length_a   1.000
_cell.length_b   1.000
_cell.length_c   1.000
_cell.angle_alpha   90.00
_cell.angle_beta   90.00
_cell.angle_gamma   90.00
#
_symmetry.space_group_name_H-M   'P 1'
#
loop_
_entity.id
_entity.type
_entity.pdbx_description
1 polymer ?
#
loop_
_entity_poly.entity_id
_entity_poly.type
_entity_poly.pdbx_seq_one_letter_code
_entity_poly.pdbx_strand_id
1 'polypeptide(L)'
;NGATRFCMGAAWRGPKQKQLARVLEMVRRVRALGLETCATLGLLQPGQAEQLAAAGLDYYNHNLDTAAAYYDNVIHTHGYDSRLQTLQQVREAGIKVCCGGIIGMGESRAHRAALVAELAALAPPPESVPINMLVRIPGTPFAETPPLDPIEFVRTIAVARICLPASVVRLSAGRAQMPETLQALCFLAGANSIFYGERLLTTANPSVDGDRALFRKLGLHALEQAGDRSEGGRCEAAQPEGPRAAAVGEHRD
;
A
#
# COMPACT_ATOMS: atom_id res chain seq x y z
N ASN A 1 2.01 -13.80 14.19
CA ASN A 1 1.65 -12.41 14.49
C ASN A 1 0.50 -11.88 13.62
N GLY A 2 -0.08 -12.65 12.68
CA GLY A 2 -1.22 -12.23 11.84
C GLY A 2 -0.85 -11.41 10.61
N ALA A 3 0.43 -11.28 10.27
CA ALA A 3 0.84 -10.69 9.00
C ALA A 3 0.56 -11.65 7.84
N THR A 4 0.01 -11.13 6.73
CA THR A 4 -0.27 -11.91 5.51
C THR A 4 0.85 -11.82 4.49
N ARG A 5 1.70 -10.76 4.57
CA ARG A 5 2.79 -10.47 3.64
C ARG A 5 4.05 -10.06 4.37
N PHE A 6 5.18 -10.56 3.90
CA PHE A 6 6.50 -10.18 4.37
C PHE A 6 7.19 -9.28 3.34
N CYS A 7 7.57 -8.05 3.77
CA CYS A 7 8.25 -7.08 2.93
C CYS A 7 9.75 -7.08 3.21
N MET A 8 10.56 -7.26 2.16
CA MET A 8 12.01 -7.22 2.18
C MET A 8 12.49 -5.97 1.47
N GLY A 9 13.33 -5.16 2.12
CA GLY A 9 13.80 -3.91 1.54
C GLY A 9 15.30 -3.73 1.66
N ALA A 10 15.89 -3.10 0.64
CA ALA A 10 17.26 -2.64 0.66
C ALA A 10 17.36 -1.29 -0.07
N ALA A 11 18.04 -0.33 0.56
CA ALA A 11 18.24 1.02 0.01
C ALA A 11 19.33 1.03 -1.09
N TRP A 12 19.13 0.23 -2.13
CA TRP A 12 20.01 0.19 -3.29
C TRP A 12 19.45 1.07 -4.41
N ARG A 13 20.35 1.58 -5.25
CA ARG A 13 19.92 2.14 -6.54
C ARG A 13 19.31 1.05 -7.42
N GLY A 14 19.86 -0.16 -7.35
CA GLY A 14 19.40 -1.38 -7.97
C GLY A 14 20.29 -2.55 -7.51
N PRO A 15 19.78 -3.79 -7.49
CA PRO A 15 20.54 -4.93 -7.00
C PRO A 15 21.64 -5.33 -7.99
N LYS A 16 22.86 -5.52 -7.47
CA LYS A 16 23.91 -6.21 -8.22
C LYS A 16 23.62 -7.71 -8.24
N GLN A 17 24.13 -8.45 -9.24
CA GLN A 17 23.83 -9.89 -9.41
C GLN A 17 24.09 -10.72 -8.13
N LYS A 18 25.18 -10.47 -7.42
CA LYS A 18 25.49 -11.17 -6.17
C LYS A 18 24.47 -10.87 -5.04
N GLN A 19 23.95 -9.64 -5.01
CA GLN A 19 22.91 -9.24 -4.05
C GLN A 19 21.57 -9.87 -4.42
N LEU A 20 21.22 -9.85 -5.70
CA LEU A 20 19.99 -10.45 -6.22
C LEU A 20 19.93 -11.94 -5.87
N ALA A 21 21.00 -12.69 -6.11
CA ALA A 21 21.05 -14.13 -5.78
C ALA A 21 20.67 -14.42 -4.32
N ARG A 22 21.12 -13.58 -3.38
CA ARG A 22 20.73 -13.71 -1.96
C ARG A 22 19.26 -13.39 -1.73
N VAL A 23 18.73 -12.37 -2.41
CA VAL A 23 17.31 -12.00 -2.31
C VAL A 23 16.43 -13.11 -2.87
N LEU A 24 16.80 -13.73 -3.99
CA LEU A 24 16.05 -14.85 -4.57
C LEU A 24 15.92 -16.01 -3.58
N GLU A 25 17.00 -16.32 -2.87
CA GLU A 25 16.96 -17.35 -1.82
C GLU A 25 16.08 -16.94 -0.64
N MET A 26 16.13 -15.67 -0.21
CA MET A 26 15.25 -15.14 0.84
C MET A 26 13.78 -15.23 0.44
N VAL A 27 13.44 -14.87 -0.80
CA VAL A 27 12.07 -14.97 -1.35
C VAL A 27 11.54 -16.39 -1.23
N ARG A 28 12.32 -17.39 -1.70
CA ARG A 28 11.92 -18.81 -1.62
C ARG A 28 11.68 -19.26 -0.18
N ARG A 29 12.56 -18.87 0.75
CA ARG A 29 12.43 -19.24 2.18
C ARG A 29 11.23 -18.60 2.84
N VAL A 30 10.97 -17.33 2.60
CA VAL A 30 9.79 -16.63 3.16
C VAL A 30 8.51 -17.23 2.59
N ARG A 31 8.49 -17.52 1.29
CA ARG A 31 7.34 -18.17 0.66
C ARG A 31 7.05 -19.56 1.23
N ALA A 32 8.10 -20.32 1.56
CA ALA A 32 7.96 -21.61 2.21
C ALA A 32 7.31 -21.55 3.61
N LEU A 33 7.27 -20.35 4.23
CA LEU A 33 6.54 -20.10 5.48
C LEU A 33 5.05 -19.79 5.26
N GLY A 34 4.55 -19.84 4.02
CA GLY A 34 3.15 -19.54 3.69
C GLY A 34 2.82 -18.06 3.59
N LEU A 35 3.81 -17.16 3.60
CA LEU A 35 3.60 -15.71 3.49
C LEU A 35 3.70 -15.25 2.03
N GLU A 36 2.86 -14.27 1.65
CA GLU A 36 3.13 -13.48 0.45
C GLU A 36 4.45 -12.72 0.63
N THR A 37 5.19 -12.57 -0.46
CA THR A 37 6.47 -11.88 -0.49
C THR A 37 6.37 -10.54 -1.21
N CYS A 38 7.06 -9.51 -0.69
CA CYS A 38 7.22 -8.22 -1.33
C CYS A 38 8.69 -7.79 -1.24
N ALA A 39 9.23 -7.25 -2.32
CA ALA A 39 10.60 -6.75 -2.34
C ALA A 39 10.69 -5.30 -2.80
N THR A 40 11.58 -4.51 -2.16
CA THR A 40 11.93 -3.13 -2.51
C THR A 40 13.43 -3.06 -2.71
N LEU A 41 13.91 -3.09 -3.96
CA LEU A 41 15.35 -3.23 -4.27
C LEU A 41 15.90 -2.09 -5.15
N GLY A 42 15.08 -1.08 -5.45
CA GLY A 42 15.42 0.00 -6.38
C GLY A 42 15.10 -0.33 -7.84
N LEU A 43 15.88 0.24 -8.77
CA LEU A 43 15.69 0.05 -10.21
C LEU A 43 16.15 -1.36 -10.62
N LEU A 44 15.36 -2.03 -11.44
CA LEU A 44 15.72 -3.35 -11.96
C LEU A 44 16.43 -3.23 -13.32
N GLN A 45 17.42 -4.08 -13.53
CA GLN A 45 18.05 -4.29 -14.82
C GLN A 45 17.27 -5.36 -15.62
N PRO A 46 17.39 -5.39 -16.96
CA PRO A 46 16.78 -6.43 -17.78
C PRO A 46 17.08 -7.84 -17.25
N GLY A 47 16.08 -8.70 -17.20
CA GLY A 47 16.19 -10.08 -16.71
C GLY A 47 16.12 -10.24 -15.18
N GLN A 48 16.12 -9.15 -14.39
CA GLN A 48 16.07 -9.25 -12.93
C GLN A 48 14.64 -9.47 -12.42
N ALA A 49 13.63 -8.88 -13.07
CA ALA A 49 12.24 -9.09 -12.73
C ALA A 49 11.83 -10.55 -12.96
N GLU A 50 12.25 -11.15 -14.06
CA GLU A 50 12.00 -12.55 -14.41
C GLU A 50 12.64 -13.51 -13.40
N GLN A 51 13.88 -13.20 -12.94
CA GLN A 51 14.53 -13.98 -11.89
C GLN A 51 13.76 -13.92 -10.56
N LEU A 52 13.24 -12.73 -10.20
CA LEU A 52 12.41 -12.54 -9.00
C LEU A 52 11.07 -13.32 -9.14
N ALA A 53 10.42 -13.25 -10.30
CA ALA A 53 9.21 -14.02 -10.58
C ALA A 53 9.46 -15.53 -10.48
N ALA A 54 10.55 -16.02 -11.07
CA ALA A 54 10.94 -17.44 -11.01
C ALA A 54 11.28 -17.91 -9.58
N ALA A 55 11.72 -16.99 -8.70
CA ALA A 55 11.90 -17.28 -7.27
C ALA A 55 10.57 -17.29 -6.50
N GLY A 56 9.47 -16.83 -7.11
CA GLY A 56 8.14 -16.78 -6.53
C GLY A 56 7.83 -15.47 -5.81
N LEU A 57 8.43 -14.35 -6.20
CA LEU A 57 8.08 -13.04 -5.65
C LEU A 57 6.66 -12.67 -6.04
N ASP A 58 5.81 -12.35 -5.05
CA ASP A 58 4.42 -11.98 -5.29
C ASP A 58 4.25 -10.50 -5.65
N TYR A 59 5.00 -9.61 -4.97
CA TYR A 59 4.91 -8.16 -5.15
C TYR A 59 6.30 -7.52 -5.27
N TYR A 60 6.41 -6.53 -6.15
CA TYR A 60 7.54 -5.63 -6.17
C TYR A 60 7.10 -4.22 -5.78
N ASN A 61 7.72 -3.65 -4.74
CA ASN A 61 7.46 -2.28 -4.31
C ASN A 61 8.43 -1.33 -5.01
N HIS A 62 7.87 -0.41 -5.79
CA HIS A 62 8.62 0.66 -6.43
C HIS A 62 7.73 1.88 -6.57
N ASN A 63 7.81 2.80 -5.59
CA ASN A 63 6.95 3.97 -5.55
C ASN A 63 7.29 4.98 -6.64
N LEU A 64 6.30 5.74 -7.11
CA LEU A 64 6.52 6.97 -7.88
C LEU A 64 7.01 8.11 -6.99
N ASP A 65 6.76 8.02 -5.69
CA ASP A 65 7.04 8.93 -4.60
C ASP A 65 6.22 10.23 -4.68
N THR A 66 6.18 10.91 -5.82
CA THR A 66 5.37 12.11 -6.06
C THR A 66 4.93 12.17 -7.53
N ALA A 67 4.15 13.18 -7.92
CA ALA A 67 3.78 13.40 -9.33
C ALA A 67 4.99 13.74 -10.21
N ALA A 68 4.96 13.36 -11.48
CA ALA A 68 6.02 13.65 -12.45
C ALA A 68 6.40 15.13 -12.46
N ALA A 69 5.41 16.05 -12.42
CA ALA A 69 5.63 17.48 -12.42
C ALA A 69 6.34 18.05 -11.16
N TYR A 70 6.39 17.28 -10.08
CA TYR A 70 7.06 17.67 -8.84
C TYR A 70 8.29 16.84 -8.53
N TYR A 71 8.55 15.81 -9.33
CA TYR A 71 9.56 14.79 -9.08
C TYR A 71 10.98 15.34 -8.92
N ASP A 72 11.40 16.24 -9.80
CA ASP A 72 12.73 16.84 -9.79
C ASP A 72 12.99 17.77 -8.60
N ASN A 73 11.94 18.16 -7.85
CA ASN A 73 12.11 18.87 -6.58
C ASN A 73 12.49 17.94 -5.42
N VAL A 74 12.31 16.63 -5.60
CA VAL A 74 12.47 15.62 -4.54
C VAL A 74 13.63 14.68 -4.82
N ILE A 75 13.77 14.21 -6.07
CA ILE A 75 14.67 13.13 -6.45
C ILE A 75 15.57 13.57 -7.60
N HIS A 76 16.89 13.58 -7.33
CA HIS A 76 17.92 14.00 -8.30
C HIS A 76 18.84 12.86 -8.74
N THR A 77 18.66 11.64 -8.22
CA THR A 77 19.56 10.50 -8.45
C THR A 77 19.22 9.68 -9.69
N HIS A 78 17.95 9.74 -10.13
CA HIS A 78 17.44 9.04 -11.32
C HIS A 78 16.13 9.68 -11.77
N GLY A 79 15.83 9.60 -13.06
CA GLY A 79 14.64 10.20 -13.65
C GLY A 79 13.36 9.41 -13.34
N TYR A 80 12.23 10.09 -13.45
CA TYR A 80 10.89 9.50 -13.26
C TYR A 80 10.62 8.32 -14.19
N ASP A 81 11.04 8.43 -15.46
CA ASP A 81 10.87 7.37 -16.47
C ASP A 81 11.54 6.05 -16.08
N SER A 82 12.68 6.12 -15.36
CA SER A 82 13.35 4.91 -14.87
C SER A 82 12.49 4.13 -13.88
N ARG A 83 11.63 4.82 -13.12
CA ARG A 83 10.67 4.18 -12.23
C ARG A 83 9.56 3.48 -13.01
N LEU A 84 9.00 4.17 -14.01
CA LEU A 84 7.99 3.60 -14.89
C LEU A 84 8.51 2.38 -15.65
N GLN A 85 9.75 2.43 -16.16
CA GLN A 85 10.40 1.28 -16.80
C GLN A 85 10.53 0.07 -15.86
N THR A 86 10.93 0.31 -14.60
CA THR A 86 11.00 -0.77 -13.60
C THR A 86 9.63 -1.37 -13.33
N LEU A 87 8.58 -0.54 -13.19
CA LEU A 87 7.20 -1.02 -13.00
C LEU A 87 6.72 -1.84 -14.19
N GLN A 88 7.05 -1.42 -15.41
CA GLN A 88 6.74 -2.16 -16.63
C GLN A 88 7.42 -3.54 -16.64
N GLN A 89 8.74 -3.62 -16.39
CA GLN A 89 9.46 -4.89 -16.29
C GLN A 89 8.85 -5.84 -15.25
N VAL A 90 8.46 -5.30 -14.11
CA VAL A 90 7.78 -6.06 -13.03
C VAL A 90 6.46 -6.65 -13.54
N ARG A 91 5.66 -5.86 -14.26
CA ARG A 91 4.40 -6.31 -14.88
C ARG A 91 4.62 -7.39 -15.93
N GLU A 92 5.56 -7.17 -16.84
CA GLU A 92 5.90 -8.12 -17.91
C GLU A 92 6.36 -9.47 -17.36
N ALA A 93 7.05 -9.46 -16.19
CA ALA A 93 7.44 -10.66 -15.47
C ALA A 93 6.29 -11.34 -14.70
N GLY A 94 5.07 -10.79 -14.72
CA GLY A 94 3.91 -11.34 -14.00
C GLY A 94 3.90 -11.09 -12.49
N ILE A 95 4.74 -10.19 -11.98
CA ILE A 95 4.77 -9.82 -10.57
C ILE A 95 3.75 -8.69 -10.32
N LYS A 96 3.01 -8.78 -9.21
CA LYS A 96 2.09 -7.72 -8.79
C LYS A 96 2.85 -6.46 -8.38
N VAL A 97 2.29 -5.30 -8.67
CA VAL A 97 2.90 -4.01 -8.36
C VAL A 97 2.39 -3.46 -7.02
N CYS A 98 3.35 -3.06 -6.17
CA CYS A 98 3.10 -2.20 -5.01
C CYS A 98 3.73 -0.83 -5.33
N CYS A 99 2.91 0.18 -5.59
CA CYS A 99 3.38 1.49 -6.03
C CYS A 99 2.49 2.60 -5.46
N GLY A 100 3.11 3.57 -4.82
CA GLY A 100 2.42 4.71 -4.20
C GLY A 100 3.34 5.91 -4.10
N GLY A 101 3.17 6.71 -3.03
CA GLY A 101 3.95 7.93 -2.86
C GLY A 101 4.11 8.38 -1.42
N ILE A 102 4.81 9.50 -1.27
CA ILE A 102 5.06 10.19 -0.01
C ILE A 102 4.36 11.55 -0.06
N ILE A 103 3.54 11.82 0.93
CA ILE A 103 2.75 13.05 1.02
C ILE A 103 3.30 13.93 2.14
N GLY A 104 3.41 15.23 1.88
CA GLY A 104 3.92 16.22 2.83
C GLY A 104 5.37 16.67 2.55
N MET A 105 5.89 16.43 1.35
CA MET A 105 7.22 16.88 0.91
C MET A 105 7.24 18.32 0.36
N GLY A 106 6.15 19.10 0.58
CA GLY A 106 5.98 20.45 0.03
C GLY A 106 5.19 20.50 -1.28
N GLU A 107 4.72 19.37 -1.76
CA GLU A 107 3.87 19.25 -2.95
C GLU A 107 2.50 19.91 -2.73
N SER A 108 1.91 20.45 -3.80
CA SER A 108 0.57 21.04 -3.77
C SER A 108 -0.52 19.95 -3.81
N ARG A 109 -1.77 20.33 -3.53
CA ARG A 109 -2.94 19.48 -3.73
C ARG A 109 -3.06 18.98 -5.17
N ALA A 110 -2.73 19.83 -6.15
CA ALA A 110 -2.73 19.44 -7.56
C ALA A 110 -1.69 18.33 -7.85
N HIS A 111 -0.50 18.41 -7.26
CA HIS A 111 0.52 17.37 -7.39
C HIS A 111 0.05 16.04 -6.75
N ARG A 112 -0.61 16.08 -5.58
CA ARG A 112 -1.18 14.86 -4.96
C ARG A 112 -2.26 14.23 -5.84
N ALA A 113 -3.14 15.05 -6.42
CA ALA A 113 -4.16 14.58 -7.35
C ALA A 113 -3.52 13.98 -8.63
N ALA A 114 -2.50 14.62 -9.18
CA ALA A 114 -1.75 14.10 -10.33
C ALA A 114 -1.07 12.75 -10.01
N LEU A 115 -0.42 12.61 -8.86
CA LEU A 115 0.14 11.32 -8.44
C LEU A 115 -0.91 10.21 -8.43
N VAL A 116 -2.09 10.47 -7.86
CA VAL A 116 -3.17 9.45 -7.83
C VAL A 116 -3.68 9.16 -9.23
N ALA A 117 -3.82 10.17 -10.09
CA ALA A 117 -4.21 9.99 -11.49
C ALA A 117 -3.18 9.18 -12.29
N GLU A 118 -1.89 9.43 -12.07
CA GLU A 118 -0.80 8.68 -12.69
C GLU A 118 -0.80 7.20 -12.27
N LEU A 119 -1.02 6.93 -10.96
CA LEU A 119 -1.17 5.55 -10.47
C LEU A 119 -2.38 4.85 -11.07
N ALA A 120 -3.51 5.56 -11.21
CA ALA A 120 -4.73 5.01 -11.81
C ALA A 120 -4.62 4.78 -13.32
N ALA A 121 -3.74 5.54 -13.99
CA ALA A 121 -3.48 5.42 -15.43
C ALA A 121 -2.52 4.27 -15.80
N LEU A 122 -1.82 3.68 -14.81
CA LEU A 122 -1.03 2.47 -15.06
C LEU A 122 -1.95 1.32 -15.50
N ALA A 123 -1.55 0.56 -16.50
CA ALA A 123 -2.35 -0.50 -17.09
C ALA A 123 -1.73 -1.89 -16.85
N PRO A 124 -2.26 -2.69 -15.91
CA PRO A 124 -3.32 -2.37 -14.94
C PRO A 124 -2.83 -1.46 -13.81
N PRO A 125 -3.74 -0.80 -13.05
CA PRO A 125 -3.38 -0.06 -11.85
C PRO A 125 -2.66 -0.95 -10.82
N PRO A 126 -1.85 -0.37 -9.90
CA PRO A 126 -1.15 -1.15 -8.88
C PRO A 126 -2.14 -1.92 -7.99
N GLU A 127 -1.84 -3.16 -7.67
CA GLU A 127 -2.63 -3.97 -6.74
C GLU A 127 -2.53 -3.44 -5.29
N SER A 128 -1.43 -2.77 -4.96
CA SER A 128 -1.21 -2.19 -3.63
C SER A 128 -0.63 -0.78 -3.77
N VAL A 129 -1.26 0.17 -3.08
CA VAL A 129 -0.92 1.60 -3.13
C VAL A 129 -0.61 2.10 -1.72
N PRO A 130 0.68 2.07 -1.31
CA PRO A 130 1.11 2.64 -0.04
C PRO A 130 1.09 4.17 -0.12
N ILE A 131 0.35 4.80 0.78
CA ILE A 131 0.40 6.24 1.01
C ILE A 131 1.20 6.49 2.28
N ASN A 132 2.37 7.10 2.12
CA ASN A 132 3.28 7.43 3.19
C ASN A 132 3.08 8.89 3.60
N MET A 133 3.05 9.18 4.90
CA MET A 133 3.22 10.54 5.40
C MET A 133 4.71 10.79 5.63
N LEU A 134 5.20 11.95 5.18
CA LEU A 134 6.60 12.32 5.39
C LEU A 134 6.95 12.25 6.88
N VAL A 135 7.98 11.50 7.20
CA VAL A 135 8.64 11.52 8.52
C VAL A 135 9.83 12.48 8.43
N ARG A 136 9.72 13.62 9.12
CA ARG A 136 10.77 14.61 9.12
C ARG A 136 11.92 14.17 10.01
N ILE A 137 13.09 13.98 9.45
CA ILE A 137 14.28 13.51 10.15
C ILE A 137 15.31 14.65 10.15
N PRO A 138 15.83 15.08 11.30
CA PRO A 138 16.86 16.09 11.38
C PRO A 138 18.07 15.76 10.47
N GLY A 139 18.59 16.78 9.79
CA GLY A 139 19.71 16.63 8.86
C GLY A 139 19.35 16.10 7.46
N THR A 140 18.06 15.88 7.18
CA THR A 140 17.59 15.56 5.83
C THR A 140 17.05 16.82 5.13
N PRO A 141 16.97 16.84 3.77
CA PRO A 141 16.45 17.99 3.02
C PRO A 141 15.02 18.40 3.42
N PHE A 142 14.21 17.47 3.93
CA PHE A 142 12.82 17.71 4.32
C PHE A 142 12.61 17.91 5.84
N ALA A 143 13.69 18.06 6.62
CA ALA A 143 13.60 18.22 8.08
C ALA A 143 12.71 19.41 8.49
N GLU A 144 12.87 20.53 7.78
CA GLU A 144 12.18 21.80 8.05
C GLU A 144 10.90 21.99 7.21
N THR A 145 10.47 20.98 6.46
CA THR A 145 9.23 21.07 5.68
C THR A 145 8.05 21.26 6.62
N PRO A 146 7.15 22.22 6.38
CA PRO A 146 5.95 22.39 7.20
C PRO A 146 5.13 21.10 7.29
N PRO A 147 4.51 20.80 8.45
CA PRO A 147 3.66 19.63 8.57
C PRO A 147 2.48 19.72 7.62
N LEU A 148 2.15 18.60 7.00
CA LEU A 148 0.93 18.50 6.18
C LEU A 148 -0.30 18.64 7.09
N ASP A 149 -1.31 19.39 6.63
CA ASP A 149 -2.63 19.40 7.25
C ASP A 149 -3.19 17.95 7.26
N PRO A 150 -3.57 17.43 8.44
CA PRO A 150 -4.12 16.08 8.56
C PRO A 150 -5.32 15.81 7.63
N ILE A 151 -6.17 16.79 7.39
CA ILE A 151 -7.34 16.66 6.50
C ILE A 151 -6.89 16.49 5.03
N GLU A 152 -5.79 17.11 4.63
CA GLU A 152 -5.23 16.91 3.29
C GLU A 152 -4.70 15.48 3.10
N PHE A 153 -4.18 14.85 4.16
CA PHE A 153 -3.79 13.45 4.12
C PHE A 153 -5.03 12.54 3.96
N VAL A 154 -6.06 12.74 4.77
CA VAL A 154 -7.35 12.00 4.65
C VAL A 154 -7.97 12.19 3.26
N ARG A 155 -7.96 13.41 2.73
CA ARG A 155 -8.44 13.71 1.37
C ARG A 155 -7.67 12.90 0.32
N THR A 156 -6.36 12.79 0.46
CA THR A 156 -5.54 12.00 -0.47
C THR A 156 -5.91 10.51 -0.43
N ILE A 157 -6.18 9.96 0.76
CA ILE A 157 -6.67 8.58 0.92
C ILE A 157 -8.02 8.40 0.24
N ALA A 158 -8.98 9.34 0.44
CA ALA A 158 -10.31 9.27 -0.17
C ALA A 158 -10.23 9.31 -1.69
N VAL A 159 -9.43 10.22 -2.26
CA VAL A 159 -9.23 10.33 -3.71
C VAL A 159 -8.56 9.06 -4.25
N ALA A 160 -7.54 8.53 -3.56
CA ALA A 160 -6.91 7.28 -3.95
C ALA A 160 -7.92 6.11 -3.96
N ARG A 161 -8.82 6.02 -2.98
CA ARG A 161 -9.85 4.98 -2.95
C ARG A 161 -10.84 5.10 -4.11
N ILE A 162 -11.24 6.33 -4.46
CA ILE A 162 -12.19 6.58 -5.57
C ILE A 162 -11.54 6.22 -6.92
N CYS A 163 -10.29 6.66 -7.15
CA CYS A 163 -9.60 6.45 -8.41
C CYS A 163 -9.04 5.02 -8.58
N LEU A 164 -8.81 4.31 -7.47
CA LEU A 164 -8.19 2.99 -7.42
C LEU A 164 -9.07 2.00 -6.62
N PRO A 165 -10.32 1.75 -7.07
CA PRO A 165 -11.32 1.01 -6.28
C PRO A 165 -10.91 -0.42 -5.99
N ALA A 166 -10.17 -1.08 -6.88
CA ALA A 166 -9.72 -2.46 -6.73
C ALA A 166 -8.38 -2.59 -5.99
N SER A 167 -7.64 -1.49 -5.79
CA SER A 167 -6.33 -1.52 -5.16
C SER A 167 -6.43 -1.62 -3.64
N VAL A 168 -5.42 -2.23 -3.03
CA VAL A 168 -5.22 -2.15 -1.59
C VAL A 168 -4.59 -0.80 -1.25
N VAL A 169 -5.36 0.13 -0.69
CA VAL A 169 -4.87 1.45 -0.24
C VAL A 169 -4.31 1.28 1.18
N ARG A 170 -3.00 1.48 1.31
CA ARG A 170 -2.28 1.18 2.55
C ARG A 170 -1.83 2.44 3.28
N LEU A 171 -2.14 2.54 4.56
CA LEU A 171 -1.44 3.45 5.47
C LEU A 171 -0.05 2.88 5.74
N SER A 172 0.98 3.62 5.36
CA SER A 172 2.36 3.15 5.37
C SER A 172 3.21 3.94 6.38
N ALA A 173 4.36 4.50 5.99
CA ALA A 173 5.19 5.27 6.90
C ALA A 173 4.47 6.51 7.48
N GLY A 174 4.92 6.96 8.66
CA GLY A 174 4.38 8.12 9.36
C GLY A 174 3.27 7.79 10.37
N ARG A 175 2.75 6.57 10.42
CA ARG A 175 1.65 6.18 11.31
C ARG A 175 1.95 6.41 12.80
N ALA A 176 3.19 6.21 13.23
CA ALA A 176 3.57 6.45 14.62
C ALA A 176 3.42 7.92 15.05
N GLN A 177 3.38 8.85 14.10
CA GLN A 177 3.19 10.29 14.34
C GLN A 177 1.72 10.71 14.15
N MET A 178 0.85 9.82 13.67
CA MET A 178 -0.57 10.09 13.50
C MET A 178 -1.33 9.81 14.78
N PRO A 179 -2.15 10.76 15.30
CA PRO A 179 -3.10 10.44 16.36
C PRO A 179 -4.10 9.37 15.90
N GLU A 180 -4.63 8.62 16.86
CA GLU A 180 -5.59 7.52 16.60
C GLU A 180 -6.79 8.00 15.76
N THR A 181 -7.30 9.20 16.03
CA THR A 181 -8.41 9.81 15.30
C THR A 181 -8.10 10.03 13.82
N LEU A 182 -6.87 10.45 13.48
CA LEU A 182 -6.46 10.61 12.09
C LEU A 182 -6.40 9.26 11.37
N GLN A 183 -5.84 8.23 12.02
CA GLN A 183 -5.81 6.89 11.45
C GLN A 183 -7.23 6.35 11.24
N ALA A 184 -8.15 6.56 12.21
CA ALA A 184 -9.55 6.19 12.08
C ALA A 184 -10.22 6.86 10.87
N LEU A 185 -10.02 8.18 10.70
CA LEU A 185 -10.53 8.91 9.53
C LEU A 185 -9.96 8.37 8.21
N CYS A 186 -8.70 7.95 8.18
CA CYS A 186 -8.12 7.35 6.98
C CYS A 186 -8.78 6.01 6.63
N PHE A 187 -9.12 5.17 7.62
CA PHE A 187 -9.87 3.92 7.37
C PHE A 187 -11.29 4.23 6.86
N LEU A 188 -11.99 5.18 7.47
CA LEU A 188 -13.32 5.62 6.99
C LEU A 188 -13.25 6.22 5.59
N ALA A 189 -12.16 6.91 5.23
CA ALA A 189 -11.92 7.46 3.90
C ALA A 189 -11.54 6.40 2.85
N GLY A 190 -11.29 5.14 3.25
CA GLY A 190 -11.09 4.04 2.32
C GLY A 190 -9.71 3.36 2.37
N ALA A 191 -8.84 3.70 3.32
CA ALA A 191 -7.68 2.86 3.59
C ALA A 191 -8.16 1.48 4.08
N ASN A 192 -7.54 0.40 3.59
CA ASN A 192 -7.93 -0.97 3.94
C ASN A 192 -6.73 -1.89 4.21
N SER A 193 -5.56 -1.30 4.45
CA SER A 193 -4.34 -2.04 4.80
C SER A 193 -3.39 -1.16 5.61
N ILE A 194 -2.54 -1.80 6.39
CA ILE A 194 -1.45 -1.16 7.13
C ILE A 194 -0.15 -1.93 6.94
N PHE A 195 0.97 -1.27 7.20
CA PHE A 195 2.17 -1.99 7.61
C PHE A 195 2.01 -2.42 9.07
N TYR A 196 2.23 -3.70 9.33
CA TYR A 196 2.06 -4.34 10.61
C TYR A 196 3.41 -4.75 11.19
N GLY A 197 3.64 -4.47 12.46
CA GLY A 197 4.91 -4.71 13.15
C GLY A 197 5.56 -3.41 13.63
N GLU A 198 6.46 -3.50 14.61
CA GLU A 198 6.99 -2.35 15.36
C GLU A 198 7.90 -1.42 14.55
N ARG A 199 8.42 -1.89 13.42
CA ARG A 199 9.32 -1.11 12.56
C ARG A 199 8.95 -1.27 11.10
N LEU A 200 8.97 -0.15 10.38
CA LEU A 200 8.95 -0.09 8.92
C LEU A 200 10.31 0.40 8.46
N LEU A 201 11.18 -0.52 7.99
CA LEU A 201 12.58 -0.26 7.67
C LEU A 201 13.33 0.34 8.88
N THR A 202 13.66 1.63 8.83
CA THR A 202 14.38 2.37 9.88
C THR A 202 13.47 3.20 10.78
N THR A 203 12.19 3.35 10.44
CA THR A 203 11.22 4.19 11.16
C THR A 203 10.39 3.37 12.14
N ALA A 204 10.06 3.96 13.30
CA ALA A 204 9.09 3.38 14.22
C ALA A 204 7.71 3.28 13.58
N ASN A 205 6.97 2.24 13.95
CA ASN A 205 5.59 2.02 13.55
C ASN A 205 4.76 1.78 14.81
N PRO A 206 3.43 1.96 14.80
CA PRO A 206 2.59 1.60 15.93
C PRO A 206 2.80 0.16 16.37
N SER A 207 2.63 -0.08 17.68
CA SER A 207 2.75 -1.44 18.21
C SER A 207 1.62 -2.34 17.70
N VAL A 208 1.87 -3.63 17.65
CA VAL A 208 0.88 -4.65 17.28
C VAL A 208 -0.38 -4.56 18.15
N ASP A 209 -0.23 -4.34 19.45
CA ASP A 209 -1.37 -4.22 20.36
C ASP A 209 -2.13 -2.90 20.16
N GLY A 210 -1.44 -1.81 19.81
CA GLY A 210 -2.06 -0.55 19.42
C GLY A 210 -2.91 -0.71 18.17
N ASP A 211 -2.41 -1.38 17.15
CA ASP A 211 -3.16 -1.67 15.91
C ASP A 211 -4.40 -2.55 16.18
N ARG A 212 -4.25 -3.58 17.00
CA ARG A 212 -5.37 -4.44 17.42
C ARG A 212 -6.43 -3.68 18.21
N ALA A 213 -6.01 -2.77 19.11
CA ALA A 213 -6.92 -1.93 19.88
C ALA A 213 -7.69 -0.97 18.97
N LEU A 214 -7.01 -0.32 18.02
CA LEU A 214 -7.63 0.56 17.03
C LEU A 214 -8.65 -0.21 16.17
N PHE A 215 -8.29 -1.37 15.66
CA PHE A 215 -9.21 -2.18 14.84
C PHE A 215 -10.46 -2.60 15.61
N ARG A 216 -10.32 -3.04 16.87
CA ARG A 216 -11.49 -3.35 17.72
C ARG A 216 -12.42 -2.14 17.91
N LYS A 217 -11.87 -0.94 18.16
CA LYS A 217 -12.65 0.31 18.29
C LYS A 217 -13.42 0.65 17.01
N LEU A 218 -12.82 0.35 15.85
CA LEU A 218 -13.42 0.64 14.54
C LEU A 218 -14.31 -0.50 14.01
N GLY A 219 -14.42 -1.62 14.72
CA GLY A 219 -15.14 -2.82 14.24
C GLY A 219 -14.48 -3.47 13.01
N LEU A 220 -13.18 -3.25 12.83
CA LEU A 220 -12.41 -3.81 11.72
C LEU A 220 -11.76 -5.14 12.13
N HIS A 221 -11.70 -6.07 11.18
CA HIS A 221 -11.05 -7.36 11.33
C HIS A 221 -9.93 -7.50 10.29
N ALA A 222 -8.80 -8.10 10.70
CA ALA A 222 -7.77 -8.50 9.74
C ALA A 222 -8.31 -9.59 8.83
N LEU A 223 -7.92 -9.56 7.54
CA LEU A 223 -8.22 -10.67 6.63
C LEU A 223 -7.46 -11.91 7.12
N GLU A 224 -8.17 -13.03 7.25
CA GLU A 224 -7.57 -14.33 7.53
C GLU A 224 -6.78 -14.82 6.31
N GLN A 225 -5.66 -15.47 6.56
CA GLN A 225 -4.91 -16.11 5.47
C GLN A 225 -5.74 -17.24 4.85
N ALA A 226 -5.71 -17.36 3.55
CA ALA A 226 -6.44 -18.38 2.78
C ALA A 226 -6.04 -19.84 3.09
N GLY A 227 -5.24 -20.08 4.13
CA GLY A 227 -4.77 -21.39 4.57
C GLY A 227 -5.37 -21.92 5.88
N ASP A 228 -6.12 -21.10 6.63
CA ASP A 228 -6.69 -21.48 7.94
C ASP A 228 -8.20 -21.79 7.86
N ARG A 229 -8.67 -22.35 6.75
CA ARG A 229 -9.98 -22.98 6.71
C ARG A 229 -9.87 -24.44 7.16
N SER A 230 -9.52 -24.64 8.44
CA SER A 230 -9.90 -25.87 9.14
C SER A 230 -11.42 -25.80 9.34
N GLU A 231 -12.11 -26.74 8.76
CA GLU A 231 -13.52 -27.16 8.91
C GLU A 231 -14.22 -26.60 10.15
N GLY A 232 -15.15 -25.66 9.95
CA GLY A 232 -16.01 -25.22 11.02
C GLY A 232 -16.71 -23.90 10.72
N GLY A 233 -17.88 -23.97 10.08
CA GLY A 233 -18.79 -22.85 9.99
C GLY A 233 -19.23 -22.50 8.57
N ARG A 234 -20.24 -23.19 8.07
CA ARG A 234 -21.06 -22.70 6.95
C ARG A 234 -21.73 -21.41 7.41
N CYS A 235 -21.26 -20.26 6.94
CA CYS A 235 -22.09 -19.08 6.91
C CYS A 235 -23.15 -19.31 5.82
N GLU A 236 -24.37 -19.59 6.21
CA GLU A 236 -25.52 -19.46 5.33
C GLU A 236 -25.59 -18.00 4.87
N ALA A 237 -25.45 -17.80 3.56
CA ALA A 237 -25.68 -16.51 2.95
C ALA A 237 -27.15 -16.13 3.15
N ALA A 238 -27.41 -15.09 3.94
CA ALA A 238 -28.74 -14.49 4.04
C ALA A 238 -29.16 -14.04 2.65
N GLN A 239 -30.21 -14.65 2.12
CA GLN A 239 -30.85 -14.22 0.88
C GLN A 239 -31.47 -12.83 1.12
N PRO A 240 -31.32 -11.86 0.19
CA PRO A 240 -32.00 -10.59 0.32
C PRO A 240 -33.52 -10.83 0.22
N GLU A 241 -34.26 -10.49 1.28
CA GLU A 241 -35.71 -10.44 1.21
C GLU A 241 -36.13 -9.41 0.15
N GLY A 242 -36.87 -9.85 -0.84
CA GLY A 242 -37.45 -8.99 -1.87
C GLY A 242 -38.49 -8.02 -1.25
N PRO A 243 -38.78 -6.89 -1.90
CA PRO A 243 -39.69 -5.89 -1.36
C PRO A 243 -41.09 -6.45 -1.19
N ARG A 244 -41.59 -6.46 0.06
CA ARG A 244 -43.00 -6.76 0.36
C ARG A 244 -43.88 -5.68 -0.30
N ALA A 245 -44.77 -6.12 -1.19
CA ALA A 245 -45.81 -5.28 -1.76
C ALA A 245 -46.75 -4.77 -0.64
N ALA A 246 -46.86 -3.43 -0.57
CA ALA A 246 -47.83 -2.81 0.30
C ALA A 246 -49.24 -3.05 -0.28
N ALA A 247 -50.10 -3.72 0.47
CA ALA A 247 -51.55 -3.86 0.15
C ALA A 247 -52.22 -2.50 0.32
N VAL A 248 -52.73 -1.96 -0.79
CA VAL A 248 -53.61 -0.78 -0.80
C VAL A 248 -54.98 -1.25 -0.32
N GLY A 249 -55.39 -0.82 0.90
CA GLY A 249 -56.72 -1.01 1.38
C GLY A 249 -57.69 -0.07 0.66
N GLU A 250 -58.67 -0.64 -0.05
CA GLU A 250 -59.84 0.08 -0.54
C GLU A 250 -60.72 0.49 0.65
N HIS A 251 -60.93 1.78 0.82
CA HIS A 251 -62.08 2.27 1.63
C HIS A 251 -63.24 2.46 0.66
N ARG A 252 -64.27 1.63 0.90
CA ARG A 252 -65.64 1.91 0.42
C ARG A 252 -66.41 2.59 1.56
N ASP A 253 -67.21 3.53 1.14
CA ASP A 253 -68.29 4.31 1.78
C ASP A 253 -67.85 5.48 2.66
#